data_9369dbbe9f3875317111be1e86e5584d
#
_entry.id   9369dbbe9f3875317111be1e86e5584d
#
_cell.length_a   1.000
_cell.length_b   1.000
_cell.length_c   1.000
_cell.angle_alpha   90.00
_cell.angle_beta   90.00
_cell.angle_gamma   90.00
#
_symmetry.space_group_name_H-M   'P 1'
#
loop_
_entity.id
_entity.type
_entity.pdbx_description
1 polymer ?
#
loop_
_entity_poly.entity_id
_entity_poly.type
_entity_poly.pdbx_seq_one_letter_code
_entity_poly.pdbx_strand_id
1 'polypeptide(L)'
;MRRTVISYKVRPETAAVNEELLRGVFVELARVEPDNVRWTALVLEDGVTFIHTVEVVHGENPIPALTSFKRYNEAVLERCEEQPAVSQAREIGAYRGSGSQPSAPSQQPER
;
A
#
# COMPACT_ATOMS: atom_id res chain seq x y z
N MET A 1 -17.53 2.80 0.48
CA MET A 1 -16.15 2.34 0.47
C MET A 1 -15.43 2.89 -0.75
N ARG A 2 -14.24 3.39 -0.55
CA ARG A 2 -13.42 3.91 -1.64
C ARG A 2 -12.20 3.02 -1.78
N ARG A 3 -11.91 2.60 -3.01
CA ARG A 3 -10.75 1.76 -3.29
C ARG A 3 -9.91 2.44 -4.35
N THR A 4 -8.63 2.59 -4.07
CA THR A 4 -7.69 3.30 -4.94
C THR A 4 -6.53 2.36 -5.26
N VAL A 5 -6.12 2.37 -6.51
CA VAL A 5 -4.94 1.62 -6.96
C VAL A 5 -3.92 2.63 -7.44
N ILE A 6 -2.70 2.49 -6.94
CA ILE A 6 -1.62 3.42 -7.26
C ILE A 6 -0.44 2.60 -7.77
N SER A 7 0.12 3.00 -8.90
CA SER A 7 1.26 2.32 -9.49
C SER A 7 2.32 3.34 -9.84
N TYR A 8 3.58 3.07 -9.48
CA TYR A 8 4.68 3.96 -9.81
C TYR A 8 5.96 3.15 -9.90
N LYS A 9 6.95 3.75 -10.55
CA LYS A 9 8.24 3.09 -10.72
C LYS A 9 9.33 4.05 -10.24
N VAL A 10 10.19 3.56 -9.37
CA VAL A 10 11.25 4.40 -8.80
C VAL A 10 12.57 4.10 -9.52
N ARG A 11 13.49 5.04 -9.42
CA ARG A 11 14.83 4.80 -9.94
C ARG A 11 15.49 3.70 -9.12
N PRO A 12 16.25 2.81 -9.77
CA PRO A 12 16.80 1.67 -9.04
C PRO A 12 17.59 2.03 -7.78
N GLU A 13 18.32 3.13 -7.83
CA GLU A 13 19.15 3.50 -6.67
C GLU A 13 18.31 3.97 -5.48
N THR A 14 17.02 4.25 -5.68
CA THR A 14 16.15 4.69 -4.60
C THR A 14 15.19 3.61 -4.14
N ALA A 15 15.23 2.43 -4.75
CA ALA A 15 14.24 1.40 -4.47
C ALA A 15 14.30 0.91 -3.03
N ALA A 16 15.51 0.71 -2.50
CA ALA A 16 15.64 0.23 -1.14
C ALA A 16 15.13 1.25 -0.13
N VAL A 17 15.41 2.53 -0.37
CA VAL A 17 14.92 3.59 0.51
C VAL A 17 13.40 3.66 0.45
N ASN A 18 12.83 3.53 -0.76
CA ASN A 18 11.37 3.56 -0.90
C ASN A 18 10.73 2.44 -0.11
N GLU A 19 11.28 1.24 -0.19
CA GLU A 19 10.74 0.11 0.52
C GLU A 19 10.88 0.29 2.03
N GLU A 20 12.01 0.82 2.48
CA GLU A 20 12.22 1.02 3.91
C GLU A 20 11.25 2.05 4.48
N LEU A 21 11.00 3.13 3.73
CA LEU A 21 10.05 4.14 4.18
C LEU A 21 8.64 3.55 4.26
N LEU A 22 8.28 2.70 3.30
CA LEU A 22 6.98 2.03 3.37
C LEU A 22 6.87 1.11 4.57
N ARG A 23 7.93 0.38 4.89
CA ARG A 23 7.90 -0.49 6.06
C ARG A 23 7.62 0.32 7.32
N GLY A 24 8.19 1.52 7.41
CA GLY A 24 7.93 2.39 8.55
C GLY A 24 6.46 2.77 8.65
N VAL A 25 5.80 2.98 7.52
CA VAL A 25 4.38 3.28 7.54
C VAL A 25 3.59 2.11 8.11
N PHE A 26 3.91 0.89 7.68
CA PHE A 26 3.18 -0.27 8.16
C PHE A 26 3.46 -0.56 9.64
N VAL A 27 4.64 -0.23 10.13
CA VAL A 27 4.92 -0.33 11.56
C VAL A 27 4.01 0.64 12.33
N GLU A 28 3.87 1.86 11.84
CA GLU A 28 3.00 2.81 12.53
C GLU A 28 1.54 2.39 12.43
N LEU A 29 1.12 1.88 11.28
CA LEU A 29 -0.25 1.38 11.15
C LEU A 29 -0.55 0.27 12.14
N ALA A 30 0.40 -0.65 12.33
CA ALA A 30 0.21 -1.74 13.28
C ALA A 30 0.07 -1.22 14.71
N ARG A 31 0.69 -0.08 15.01
CA ARG A 31 0.60 0.50 16.35
C ARG A 31 -0.67 1.30 16.55
N VAL A 32 -1.07 2.05 15.51
CA VAL A 32 -2.24 2.92 15.60
C VAL A 32 -3.55 2.13 15.43
N GLU A 33 -3.52 1.10 14.60
CA GLU A 33 -4.65 0.19 14.37
C GLU A 33 -5.92 0.91 13.94
N PRO A 34 -5.87 1.74 12.89
CA PRO A 34 -7.11 2.34 12.41
C PRO A 34 -8.04 1.26 11.86
N ASP A 35 -9.33 1.38 12.14
CA ASP A 35 -10.27 0.32 11.79
C ASP A 35 -10.99 0.56 10.47
N ASN A 36 -10.66 1.64 9.78
CA ASN A 36 -11.42 2.01 8.60
C ASN A 36 -10.60 1.99 7.31
N VAL A 37 -9.39 1.44 7.34
CA VAL A 37 -8.54 1.44 6.15
C VAL A 37 -7.88 0.08 6.00
N ARG A 38 -7.70 -0.33 4.74
CA ARG A 38 -6.90 -1.50 4.40
C ARG A 38 -5.95 -1.10 3.31
N TRP A 39 -4.69 -1.45 3.47
CA TRP A 39 -3.65 -1.03 2.53
C TRP A 39 -2.71 -2.19 2.30
N THR A 40 -2.48 -2.50 1.02
CA THR A 40 -1.50 -3.48 0.62
C THR A 40 -0.51 -2.80 -0.29
N ALA A 41 0.77 -3.00 -0.04
CA ALA A 41 1.84 -2.48 -0.89
C ALA A 41 2.62 -3.65 -1.44
N LEU A 42 2.83 -3.65 -2.73
CA LEU A 42 3.57 -4.69 -3.42
C LEU A 42 4.74 -4.07 -4.16
N VAL A 43 5.83 -4.81 -4.25
CA VAL A 43 6.89 -4.48 -5.19
C VAL A 43 7.00 -5.65 -6.15
N LEU A 44 7.06 -5.34 -7.44
CA LEU A 44 7.12 -6.38 -8.46
C LEU A 44 8.52 -6.98 -8.51
N GLU A 45 8.67 -8.06 -9.28
CA GLU A 45 9.95 -8.76 -9.31
C GLU A 45 11.06 -7.94 -9.92
N ASP A 46 10.74 -6.86 -10.64
CA ASP A 46 11.78 -5.97 -11.15
C ASP A 46 12.42 -5.14 -10.03
N GLY A 47 11.83 -5.16 -8.84
CA GLY A 47 12.39 -4.47 -7.69
C GLY A 47 12.17 -2.98 -7.66
N VAL A 48 11.57 -2.39 -8.68
CA VAL A 48 11.42 -0.94 -8.78
C VAL A 48 9.99 -0.49 -9.03
N THR A 49 9.09 -1.40 -9.40
CA THR A 49 7.69 -1.05 -9.64
C THR A 49 6.90 -1.38 -8.39
N PHE A 50 6.21 -0.37 -7.86
CA PHE A 50 5.42 -0.51 -6.64
C PHE A 50 3.95 -0.33 -6.96
N ILE A 51 3.12 -1.17 -6.37
CA ILE A 51 1.68 -1.09 -6.55
C ILE A 51 1.03 -1.08 -5.18
N HIS A 52 0.18 -0.11 -4.94
CA HIS A 52 -0.56 0.01 -3.68
C HIS A 52 -2.03 -0.13 -3.95
N THR A 53 -2.73 -0.87 -3.10
CA THR A 53 -4.19 -0.83 -3.07
C THR A 53 -4.60 -0.32 -1.71
N VAL A 54 -5.47 0.66 -1.70
CA VAL A 54 -5.93 1.29 -0.47
C VAL A 54 -7.44 1.29 -0.47
N GLU A 55 -8.04 0.76 0.60
CA GLU A 55 -9.48 0.79 0.78
C GLU A 55 -9.79 1.62 2.00
N VAL A 56 -10.65 2.61 1.84
CA VAL A 56 -11.19 3.35 2.98
C VAL A 56 -12.62 2.89 3.13
N VAL A 57 -12.88 2.15 4.21
CA VAL A 57 -14.15 1.47 4.39
C VAL A 57 -15.24 2.46 4.77
N HIS A 58 -14.93 3.41 5.64
CA HIS A 58 -15.85 4.46 6.01
C HIS A 58 -15.03 5.63 6.54
N GLY A 59 -15.64 6.80 6.55
CA GLY A 59 -15.02 7.98 7.13
C GLY A 59 -13.84 8.49 6.32
N GLU A 60 -12.96 9.17 6.99
CA GLU A 60 -11.81 9.77 6.34
C GLU A 60 -10.63 8.82 6.35
N ASN A 61 -9.80 8.94 5.32
CA ASN A 61 -8.58 8.14 5.22
C ASN A 61 -7.58 8.62 6.28
N PRO A 62 -7.19 7.77 7.22
CA PRO A 62 -6.26 8.19 8.27
C PRO A 62 -4.79 8.22 7.85
N ILE A 63 -4.48 7.65 6.67
CA ILE A 63 -3.10 7.49 6.27
C ILE A 63 -2.35 8.81 6.13
N PRO A 64 -2.91 9.85 5.49
CA PRO A 64 -2.14 11.08 5.32
C PRO A 64 -1.74 11.75 6.63
N ALA A 65 -2.40 11.44 7.74
CA ALA A 65 -2.06 12.04 9.02
C ALA A 65 -0.92 11.33 9.72
N LEU A 66 -0.51 10.16 9.24
CA LEU A 66 0.57 9.41 9.89
C LEU A 66 1.91 10.08 9.64
N THR A 67 2.70 10.21 10.69
CA THR A 67 4.01 10.83 10.58
C THR A 67 4.91 10.07 9.61
N SER A 68 4.87 8.74 9.69
CA SER A 68 5.70 7.92 8.80
C SER A 68 5.25 8.05 7.35
N PHE A 69 3.94 8.22 7.11
CA PHE A 69 3.47 8.41 5.76
C PHE A 69 3.94 9.76 5.20
N LYS A 70 3.90 10.80 6.03
CA LYS A 70 4.39 12.10 5.58
C LYS A 70 5.85 12.01 5.18
N ARG A 71 6.64 11.28 5.95
CA ARG A 71 8.05 11.09 5.63
C ARG A 71 8.22 10.33 4.32
N TYR A 72 7.46 9.25 4.13
CA TYR A 72 7.51 8.49 2.89
C TYR A 72 7.12 9.37 1.71
N ASN A 73 6.04 10.14 1.87
CA ASN A 73 5.46 10.90 0.77
C ASN A 73 6.27 12.14 0.42
N GLU A 74 7.13 12.58 1.32
CA GLU A 74 7.81 13.86 1.19
C GLU A 74 8.61 13.97 -0.09
N ALA A 75 9.31 12.91 -0.48
CA ALA A 75 10.14 12.95 -1.66
C ALA A 75 9.82 11.80 -2.62
N VAL A 76 8.60 11.26 -2.55
CA VAL A 76 8.29 10.11 -3.38
C VAL A 76 8.36 10.45 -4.85
N LEU A 77 7.93 11.64 -5.25
CA LEU A 77 7.96 12.01 -6.66
C LEU A 77 9.38 12.14 -7.16
N GLU A 78 10.30 12.55 -6.30
CA GLU A 78 11.70 12.66 -6.68
C GLU A 78 12.35 11.30 -6.86
N ARG A 79 11.82 10.29 -6.19
CA ARG A 79 12.33 8.94 -6.36
C ARG A 79 11.81 8.28 -7.61
N CYS A 80 10.72 8.80 -8.18
CA CYS A 80 10.03 8.14 -9.27
C CYS A 80 10.70 8.36 -10.59
N GLU A 81 10.87 7.26 -11.32
CA GLU A 81 11.21 7.30 -12.74
C GLU A 81 9.95 7.47 -13.55
N GLU A 82 8.87 6.80 -13.14
CA GLU A 82 7.56 6.99 -13.73
C GLU A 82 6.62 7.44 -12.63
N GLN A 83 5.96 8.56 -12.84
CA GLN A 83 5.13 9.18 -11.85
C GLN A 83 3.93 8.30 -11.48
N PRO A 84 3.39 8.46 -10.27
CA PRO A 84 2.28 7.62 -9.84
C PRO A 84 1.06 7.77 -10.73
N ALA A 85 0.48 6.64 -11.09
CA ALA A 85 -0.80 6.56 -11.77
C ALA A 85 -1.82 6.13 -10.74
N VAL A 86 -2.82 6.96 -10.51
CA VAL A 86 -3.81 6.76 -9.47
C VAL A 86 -5.16 6.53 -10.11
N SER A 87 -5.82 5.44 -9.74
CA SER A 87 -7.13 5.11 -10.29
C SER A 87 -8.05 4.67 -9.18
N GLN A 88 -9.31 5.09 -9.27
CA GLN A 88 -10.34 4.52 -8.42
C GLN A 88 -10.74 3.18 -8.99
N ALA A 89 -11.06 2.24 -8.12
CA ALA A 89 -11.38 0.88 -8.53
C ALA A 89 -12.60 0.39 -7.77
N ARG A 90 -13.30 -0.57 -8.36
CA ARG A 90 -14.36 -1.25 -7.67
C ARG A 90 -14.12 -2.75 -7.75
N GLU A 91 -14.54 -3.44 -6.73
CA GLU A 91 -14.32 -4.88 -6.68
C GLU A 91 -15.38 -5.57 -7.54
N ILE A 92 -14.94 -6.46 -8.41
CA ILE A 92 -15.84 -7.29 -9.17
C ILE A 92 -16.15 -8.56 -8.40
N GLY A 93 -15.16 -9.08 -7.70
CA GLY A 93 -15.34 -10.28 -6.93
C GLY A 93 -14.10 -10.57 -6.11
N ALA A 94 -14.22 -11.49 -5.16
CA ALA A 94 -13.12 -11.92 -4.33
C ALA A 94 -13.35 -13.33 -3.87
N TYR A 95 -12.29 -14.08 -3.76
CA TYR A 95 -12.37 -15.45 -3.27
C TYR A 95 -11.20 -15.67 -2.33
N ARG A 96 -11.48 -16.24 -1.17
CA ARG A 96 -10.44 -16.39 -0.16
C ARG A 96 -10.23 -17.81 0.28
N GLY A 97 -10.62 -18.74 -0.44
CA GLY A 97 -10.39 -20.12 -0.08
C GLY A 97 -11.12 -20.52 1.19
N SER A 98 -11.67 -21.73 1.21
CA SER A 98 -12.35 -22.20 2.39
C SER A 98 -11.31 -22.45 3.48
N GLY A 99 -11.69 -22.16 4.68
CA GLY A 99 -10.80 -22.36 5.79
C GLY A 99 -9.80 -21.24 5.99
N SER A 100 -9.82 -20.25 5.13
CA SER A 100 -8.89 -19.16 5.32
C SER A 100 -9.23 -18.44 6.60
N GLN A 101 -8.21 -18.00 7.27
CA GLN A 101 -8.38 -17.32 8.53
C GLN A 101 -8.51 -15.84 8.29
N PRO A 102 -9.43 -15.22 8.94
CA PRO A 102 -9.55 -13.78 8.77
C PRO A 102 -8.29 -13.06 9.16
N SER A 103 -7.58 -13.61 10.09
CA SER A 103 -6.40 -12.92 10.53
C SER A 103 -5.20 -13.20 9.68
N ALA A 104 -5.30 -14.13 8.82
CA ALA A 104 -4.13 -14.49 8.12
C ALA A 104 -3.94 -13.58 7.01
N PRO A 105 -3.46 -12.55 7.20
CA PRO A 105 -3.28 -11.71 6.18
C PRO A 105 -2.19 -12.19 5.44
N SER A 106 -1.86 -12.59 5.47
CA SER A 106 -0.92 -12.76 4.79
C SER A 106 -0.72 -13.96 4.29
N GLN A 107 -1.07 -14.39 4.11
CA GLN A 107 -0.98 -15.33 3.63
C GLN A 107 -1.48 -15.59 2.55
N GLN A 108 -1.52 -15.53 2.02
CA GLN A 108 -1.97 -15.73 1.21
C GLN A 108 -1.72 -16.16 0.36
N PRO A 109 -1.73 -16.67 -0.04
CA PRO A 109 -1.62 -17.06 -0.84
C PRO A 109 -1.70 -17.28 -1.85
N GLU A 110 -1.54 -17.37 -2.38
CA GLU A 110 -1.65 -17.52 -3.12
C GLU A 110 -1.69 -17.96 -3.86
N ARG A 111 -1.73 -18.25 -4.51
CA ARG A 111 -2.01 -18.81 -5.19
C ARG A 111 -1.97 -19.03 -5.83
#